data_f059eadd72baa80465dff906ab6b8945
#
_entry.id   f059eadd72baa80465dff906ab6b8945
#
_cell.length_a   1.000
_cell.length_b   1.000
_cell.length_c   1.000
_cell.angle_alpha   90.00
_cell.angle_beta   90.00
_cell.angle_gamma   90.00
#
_symmetry.space_group_name_H-M   'P 1'
#
loop_
_entity.id
_entity.type
_entity.pdbx_description
1 polymer ?
#
loop_
_entity_poly.entity_id
_entity_poly.type
_entity_poly.pdbx_seq_one_letter_code
_entity_poly.pdbx_strand_id
1 'polypeptide(L)'
;GEHSREDSAIAVLNEIEHEFSRLNALFSLYLEDSELSTIARGELALADSSEEMRSEYARSLDWREKTDGAFTPHRPDGVIDLSGTIKAVAIDAAATLLRDAGFVNFSVNVGGDLTTSGDQSSEESGWITGIVEPEDRGTILAAIRLTPEFPAMATSGSAERGEHIWLRPETTKEFVQATVIADDIMTADVLATAIIAGGQATLDLITQNFAVAVMTVAPDGALQANAKFQELVAR
;
A
#
# COMPACT_ATOMS: atom_id res chain seq x y z
N GLY A 1 -25.05 4.03 25.46
CA GLY A 1 -23.63 4.20 25.73
C GLY A 1 -22.77 3.15 25.08
N GLU A 2 -22.25 2.18 25.83
CA GLU A 2 -21.30 1.17 25.30
C GLU A 2 -21.93 0.23 24.27
N HIS A 3 -23.10 -0.33 24.52
CA HIS A 3 -23.81 -1.19 23.55
C HIS A 3 -24.08 -0.52 22.19
N SER A 4 -24.41 0.74 22.18
CA SER A 4 -24.65 1.53 20.96
C SER A 4 -23.36 1.75 20.14
N ARG A 5 -22.19 1.78 20.80
CA ARG A 5 -20.89 1.88 20.12
C ARG A 5 -20.44 0.52 19.55
N GLU A 6 -20.66 -0.56 20.29
CA GLU A 6 -20.39 -1.93 19.80
C GLU A 6 -21.23 -2.25 18.57
N ASP A 7 -22.54 -1.96 18.61
CA ASP A 7 -23.44 -2.18 17.45
C ASP A 7 -22.99 -1.37 16.24
N SER A 8 -22.54 -0.12 16.43
CA SER A 8 -22.00 0.72 15.36
C SER A 8 -20.69 0.17 14.82
N ALA A 9 -19.81 -0.36 15.67
CA ALA A 9 -18.54 -0.95 15.23
C ALA A 9 -18.79 -2.23 14.39
N ILE A 10 -19.71 -3.09 14.83
CA ILE A 10 -20.07 -4.31 14.08
C ILE A 10 -20.67 -3.93 12.72
N ALA A 11 -21.55 -2.92 12.67
CA ALA A 11 -22.16 -2.48 11.43
C ALA A 11 -21.12 -2.00 10.41
N VAL A 12 -20.18 -1.12 10.82
CA VAL A 12 -19.15 -0.61 9.91
C VAL A 12 -18.16 -1.69 9.49
N LEU A 13 -17.83 -2.66 10.35
CA LEU A 13 -16.99 -3.80 9.97
C LEU A 13 -17.64 -4.66 8.89
N ASN A 14 -18.95 -4.90 8.97
CA ASN A 14 -19.69 -5.60 7.93
C ASN A 14 -19.69 -4.82 6.59
N GLU A 15 -19.79 -3.50 6.63
CA GLU A 15 -19.68 -2.65 5.43
C GLU A 15 -18.28 -2.73 4.81
N ILE A 16 -17.23 -2.74 5.64
CA ILE A 16 -15.84 -2.91 5.19
C ILE A 16 -15.65 -4.29 4.54
N GLU A 17 -16.15 -5.36 5.14
CA GLU A 17 -16.08 -6.70 4.56
C GLU A 17 -16.82 -6.80 3.23
N HIS A 18 -17.98 -6.14 3.13
CA HIS A 18 -18.73 -6.07 1.89
C HIS A 18 -17.95 -5.31 0.80
N GLU A 19 -17.35 -4.18 1.13
CA GLU A 19 -16.53 -3.41 0.21
C GLU A 19 -15.29 -4.17 -0.27
N PHE A 20 -14.60 -4.87 0.64
CA PHE A 20 -13.47 -5.72 0.26
C PHE A 20 -13.89 -6.85 -0.67
N SER A 21 -15.05 -7.47 -0.41
CA SER A 21 -15.62 -8.51 -1.27
C SER A 21 -15.98 -7.96 -2.65
N ARG A 22 -16.54 -6.76 -2.71
CA ARG A 22 -16.87 -6.07 -3.96
C ARG A 22 -15.63 -5.75 -4.79
N LEU A 23 -14.60 -5.18 -4.18
CA LEU A 23 -13.32 -4.88 -4.84
C LEU A 23 -12.64 -6.17 -5.33
N ASN A 24 -12.67 -7.23 -4.54
CA ASN A 24 -12.15 -8.53 -4.94
C ASN A 24 -12.89 -9.10 -6.15
N ALA A 25 -14.21 -8.98 -6.22
CA ALA A 25 -15.03 -9.41 -7.36
C ALA A 25 -14.73 -8.61 -8.64
N LEU A 26 -14.28 -7.37 -8.53
CA LEU A 26 -13.91 -6.55 -9.68
C LEU A 26 -12.45 -6.80 -10.13
N PHE A 27 -11.50 -6.77 -9.20
CA PHE A 27 -10.08 -6.57 -9.48
C PHE A 27 -9.19 -7.78 -9.24
N SER A 28 -9.70 -8.90 -8.72
CA SER A 28 -8.89 -10.08 -8.43
C SER A 28 -8.56 -10.85 -9.70
N LEU A 29 -7.29 -11.16 -9.93
CA LEU A 29 -6.86 -12.13 -10.95
C LEU A 29 -6.93 -13.60 -10.46
N TYR A 30 -7.28 -13.81 -9.17
CA TYR A 30 -7.43 -15.15 -8.57
C TYR A 30 -8.88 -15.66 -8.59
N LEU A 31 -9.86 -14.76 -8.79
CA LEU A 31 -11.26 -15.11 -8.98
C LEU A 31 -11.55 -15.21 -10.48
N GLU A 32 -11.95 -16.39 -10.92
CA GLU A 32 -12.23 -16.69 -12.34
C GLU A 32 -13.31 -15.76 -12.92
N ASP A 33 -14.34 -15.46 -12.13
CA ASP A 33 -15.50 -14.65 -12.54
C ASP A 33 -15.31 -13.15 -12.27
N SER A 34 -14.13 -12.68 -11.83
CA SER A 34 -13.90 -11.25 -11.65
C SER A 34 -13.88 -10.52 -13.00
N GLU A 35 -14.20 -9.23 -12.97
CA GLU A 35 -14.16 -8.41 -14.18
C GLU A 35 -12.74 -8.35 -14.77
N LEU A 36 -11.71 -8.20 -13.91
CA LEU A 36 -10.31 -8.15 -14.37
C LEU A 36 -9.87 -9.49 -14.97
N SER A 37 -10.31 -10.62 -14.43
CA SER A 37 -10.02 -11.95 -14.99
C SER A 37 -10.68 -12.16 -16.36
N THR A 38 -11.90 -11.66 -16.56
CA THR A 38 -12.58 -11.68 -17.87
C THR A 38 -11.84 -10.82 -18.89
N ILE A 39 -11.29 -9.68 -18.49
CA ILE A 39 -10.41 -8.85 -19.34
C ILE A 39 -9.12 -9.61 -19.66
N ALA A 40 -8.47 -10.22 -18.67
CA ALA A 40 -7.23 -10.97 -18.85
C ALA A 40 -7.36 -12.15 -19.82
N ARG A 41 -8.54 -12.79 -19.87
CA ARG A 41 -8.86 -13.86 -20.84
C ARG A 41 -9.29 -13.33 -22.22
N GLY A 42 -9.42 -12.02 -22.41
CA GLY A 42 -9.87 -11.41 -23.66
C GLY A 42 -11.37 -11.58 -23.93
N GLU A 43 -12.16 -11.94 -22.95
CA GLU A 43 -13.63 -12.11 -23.05
C GLU A 43 -14.36 -10.77 -22.91
N LEU A 44 -13.71 -9.78 -22.28
CA LEU A 44 -14.18 -8.40 -22.13
C LEU A 44 -13.05 -7.45 -22.55
N ALA A 45 -13.35 -6.51 -23.44
CA ALA A 45 -12.38 -5.45 -23.74
C ALA A 45 -12.35 -4.43 -22.60
N LEU A 46 -11.16 -3.92 -22.24
CA LEU A 46 -11.03 -2.89 -21.19
C LEU A 46 -11.90 -1.65 -21.48
N ALA A 47 -12.06 -1.28 -22.74
CA ALA A 47 -12.89 -0.14 -23.13
C ALA A 47 -14.39 -0.34 -22.82
N ASP A 48 -14.84 -1.59 -22.75
CA ASP A 48 -16.22 -1.98 -22.48
C ASP A 48 -16.45 -2.36 -21.00
N SER A 49 -15.39 -2.31 -20.18
CA SER A 49 -15.45 -2.62 -18.75
C SER A 49 -16.18 -1.55 -17.94
N SER A 50 -16.36 -1.79 -16.64
CA SER A 50 -16.94 -0.83 -15.71
C SER A 50 -16.14 0.49 -15.68
N GLU A 51 -16.81 1.59 -15.35
CA GLU A 51 -16.17 2.90 -15.19
C GLU A 51 -15.09 2.84 -14.10
N GLU A 52 -15.35 2.11 -13.03
CA GLU A 52 -14.42 1.93 -11.92
C GLU A 52 -13.14 1.21 -12.38
N MET A 53 -13.26 0.15 -13.18
CA MET A 53 -12.13 -0.56 -13.77
C MET A 53 -11.27 0.35 -14.64
N ARG A 54 -11.88 1.13 -15.52
CA ARG A 54 -11.17 2.07 -16.41
C ARG A 54 -10.49 3.19 -15.61
N SER A 55 -11.16 3.70 -14.59
CA SER A 55 -10.63 4.77 -13.73
C SER A 55 -9.42 4.28 -12.94
N GLU A 56 -9.46 3.06 -12.40
CA GLU A 56 -8.34 2.49 -11.65
C GLU A 56 -7.16 2.15 -12.56
N TYR A 57 -7.44 1.65 -13.76
CA TYR A 57 -6.39 1.47 -14.75
C TYR A 57 -5.72 2.79 -15.15
N ALA A 58 -6.50 3.85 -15.39
CA ALA A 58 -5.97 5.18 -15.68
C ALA A 58 -5.11 5.72 -14.52
N ARG A 59 -5.56 5.58 -13.27
CA ARG A 59 -4.78 5.93 -12.07
C ARG A 59 -3.46 5.16 -12.01
N SER A 60 -3.47 3.88 -12.33
CA SER A 60 -2.26 3.06 -12.37
C SER A 60 -1.28 3.50 -13.47
N LEU A 61 -1.78 4.01 -14.61
CA LEU A 61 -0.94 4.61 -15.65
C LEU A 61 -0.32 5.95 -15.21
N ASP A 62 -1.07 6.79 -14.47
CA ASP A 62 -0.52 8.01 -13.88
C ASP A 62 0.63 7.71 -12.91
N TRP A 63 0.48 6.67 -12.09
CA TRP A 63 1.55 6.21 -11.22
C TRP A 63 2.75 5.65 -11.98
N ARG A 64 2.51 4.95 -13.08
CA ARG A 64 3.59 4.52 -13.99
C ARG A 64 4.39 5.70 -14.52
N GLU A 65 3.73 6.78 -14.92
CA GLU A 65 4.40 8.01 -15.38
C GLU A 65 5.18 8.68 -14.24
N LYS A 66 4.57 8.87 -13.08
CA LYS A 66 5.19 9.51 -11.90
C LYS A 66 6.43 8.76 -11.39
N THR A 67 6.51 7.46 -11.61
CA THR A 67 7.62 6.60 -11.18
C THR A 67 8.58 6.25 -12.31
N ASP A 68 8.50 6.94 -13.44
CA ASP A 68 9.31 6.67 -14.64
C ASP A 68 9.23 5.18 -15.06
N GLY A 69 8.04 4.57 -14.95
CA GLY A 69 7.76 3.20 -15.31
C GLY A 69 8.29 2.13 -14.34
N ALA A 70 8.82 2.51 -13.17
CA ALA A 70 9.22 1.54 -12.14
C ALA A 70 8.00 0.81 -11.55
N PHE A 71 6.92 1.53 -11.29
CA PHE A 71 5.60 0.94 -11.11
C PHE A 71 4.90 0.79 -12.46
N THR A 72 4.21 -0.32 -12.69
CA THR A 72 3.40 -0.54 -13.90
C THR A 72 2.25 -1.52 -13.62
N PRO A 73 1.03 -1.24 -14.14
CA PRO A 73 -0.06 -2.20 -14.08
C PRO A 73 0.06 -3.33 -15.11
N HIS A 74 1.14 -3.39 -15.89
CA HIS A 74 1.32 -4.41 -16.92
C HIS A 74 2.33 -5.45 -16.48
N ARG A 75 1.88 -6.69 -16.39
CA ARG A 75 2.76 -7.85 -16.21
C ARG A 75 3.63 -8.06 -17.45
N PRO A 76 4.77 -8.76 -17.31
CA PRO A 76 5.63 -9.09 -18.46
C PRO A 76 4.93 -9.90 -19.56
N ASP A 77 3.90 -10.67 -19.22
CA ASP A 77 3.05 -11.44 -20.14
C ASP A 77 1.95 -10.62 -20.82
N GLY A 78 1.86 -9.32 -20.52
CA GLY A 78 0.88 -8.40 -21.10
C GLY A 78 -0.45 -8.34 -20.37
N VAL A 79 -0.64 -9.13 -19.31
CA VAL A 79 -1.86 -9.08 -18.46
C VAL A 79 -1.86 -7.81 -17.65
N ILE A 80 -3.03 -7.15 -17.54
CA ILE A 80 -3.24 -6.04 -16.62
C ILE A 80 -3.39 -6.59 -15.20
N ASP A 81 -2.60 -6.07 -14.27
CA ASP A 81 -2.65 -6.40 -12.85
C ASP A 81 -2.72 -5.11 -12.03
N LEU A 82 -3.84 -4.91 -11.37
CA LEU A 82 -4.11 -3.72 -10.55
C LEU A 82 -3.89 -3.97 -9.05
N SER A 83 -3.34 -5.13 -8.67
CA SER A 83 -3.10 -5.47 -7.26
C SER A 83 -2.18 -4.47 -6.55
N GLY A 84 -1.31 -3.79 -7.30
CA GLY A 84 -0.40 -2.76 -6.78
C GLY A 84 -1.07 -1.44 -6.38
N THR A 85 -2.35 -1.25 -6.69
CA THR A 85 -3.13 -0.06 -6.28
C THR A 85 -4.39 -0.45 -5.51
N ILE A 86 -5.01 -1.58 -5.82
CA ILE A 86 -6.31 -1.99 -5.23
C ILE A 86 -6.22 -2.23 -3.73
N LYS A 87 -5.08 -2.68 -3.20
CA LYS A 87 -4.89 -2.83 -1.76
C LYS A 87 -5.01 -1.48 -1.05
N ALA A 88 -4.37 -0.45 -1.58
CA ALA A 88 -4.46 0.91 -1.06
C ALA A 88 -5.88 1.48 -1.19
N VAL A 89 -6.59 1.22 -2.30
CA VAL A 89 -8.01 1.57 -2.47
C VAL A 89 -8.85 0.93 -1.37
N ALA A 90 -8.67 -0.34 -1.08
CA ALA A 90 -9.40 -1.04 -0.04
C ALA A 90 -9.15 -0.47 1.36
N ILE A 91 -7.89 -0.16 1.69
CA ILE A 91 -7.51 0.46 2.97
C ILE A 91 -8.14 1.85 3.12
N ASP A 92 -8.09 2.68 2.07
CA ASP A 92 -8.67 4.03 2.09
C ASP A 92 -10.20 4.00 2.18
N ALA A 93 -10.85 3.07 1.48
CA ALA A 93 -12.30 2.85 1.59
C ALA A 93 -12.69 2.46 3.01
N ALA A 94 -11.98 1.51 3.64
CA ALA A 94 -12.22 1.12 5.02
C ALA A 94 -12.02 2.29 6.00
N ALA A 95 -10.96 3.07 5.83
CA ALA A 95 -10.70 4.26 6.64
C ALA A 95 -11.80 5.32 6.47
N THR A 96 -12.35 5.46 5.27
CA THR A 96 -13.45 6.38 4.98
C THR A 96 -14.74 5.92 5.66
N LEU A 97 -15.10 4.64 5.56
CA LEU A 97 -16.25 4.07 6.26
C LEU A 97 -16.18 4.26 7.77
N LEU A 98 -14.99 4.08 8.36
CA LEU A 98 -14.77 4.32 9.79
C LEU A 98 -14.97 5.79 10.17
N ARG A 99 -14.45 6.73 9.37
CA ARG A 99 -14.64 8.17 9.60
C ARG A 99 -16.11 8.57 9.50
N ASP A 100 -16.81 8.08 8.50
CA ASP A 100 -18.22 8.36 8.25
C ASP A 100 -19.12 7.79 9.37
N ALA A 101 -18.73 6.66 9.96
CA ALA A 101 -19.35 6.07 11.15
C ALA A 101 -18.99 6.81 12.45
N GLY A 102 -18.17 7.87 12.41
CA GLY A 102 -17.80 8.71 13.53
C GLY A 102 -16.64 8.19 14.38
N PHE A 103 -15.88 7.20 13.91
CA PHE A 103 -14.65 6.77 14.56
C PHE A 103 -13.52 7.76 14.23
N VAL A 104 -12.89 8.33 15.24
CA VAL A 104 -11.81 9.33 15.09
C VAL A 104 -10.43 8.73 15.33
N ASN A 105 -10.32 7.72 16.19
CA ASN A 105 -9.08 7.06 16.55
C ASN A 105 -9.13 5.60 16.05
N PHE A 106 -8.42 5.29 14.98
CA PHE A 106 -8.35 3.94 14.42
C PHE A 106 -7.06 3.71 13.61
N SER A 107 -6.74 2.45 13.39
CA SER A 107 -5.76 1.98 12.44
C SER A 107 -6.40 0.91 11.56
N VAL A 108 -6.24 1.03 10.25
CA VAL A 108 -6.59 -0.01 9.27
C VAL A 108 -5.30 -0.61 8.76
N ASN A 109 -5.11 -1.91 8.95
CA ASN A 109 -3.92 -2.63 8.51
C ASN A 109 -4.32 -3.82 7.63
N VAL A 110 -3.79 -3.88 6.42
CA VAL A 110 -4.01 -4.98 5.48
C VAL A 110 -2.66 -5.50 4.99
N GLY A 111 -2.24 -6.63 5.51
CA GLY A 111 -1.00 -7.28 5.09
C GLY A 111 0.27 -6.48 5.36
N GLY A 112 0.30 -5.66 6.41
CA GLY A 112 1.45 -4.83 6.79
C GLY A 112 1.38 -3.39 6.27
N ASP A 113 0.52 -3.08 5.30
CA ASP A 113 0.25 -1.72 4.90
C ASP A 113 -0.89 -1.14 5.71
N LEU A 114 -0.70 0.08 6.18
CA LEU A 114 -1.65 0.65 7.14
C LEU A 114 -1.84 2.15 6.95
N THR A 115 -3.03 2.59 7.33
CA THR A 115 -3.33 4.01 7.54
C THR A 115 -3.93 4.20 8.92
N THR A 116 -3.73 5.37 9.49
CA THR A 116 -4.17 5.71 10.85
C THR A 116 -4.99 6.98 10.86
N SER A 117 -5.78 7.15 11.90
CA SER A 117 -6.51 8.39 12.18
C SER A 117 -6.46 8.68 13.67
N GLY A 118 -6.33 9.95 14.04
CA GLY A 118 -6.26 10.37 15.45
C GLY A 118 -5.07 9.81 16.20
N ASP A 119 -5.29 9.50 17.47
CA ASP A 119 -4.25 9.11 18.40
C ASP A 119 -4.49 7.70 18.95
N GLN A 120 -3.40 6.94 19.14
CA GLN A 120 -3.44 5.59 19.70
C GLN A 120 -3.88 5.58 21.15
N SER A 121 -3.53 6.62 21.90
CA SER A 121 -3.91 6.82 23.31
C SER A 121 -4.13 8.30 23.62
N SER A 122 -4.71 8.58 24.79
CA SER A 122 -4.87 9.95 25.27
C SER A 122 -3.57 10.60 25.75
N GLU A 123 -2.51 9.82 25.93
CA GLU A 123 -1.23 10.27 26.48
C GLU A 123 -0.18 10.55 25.39
N GLU A 124 -0.32 9.96 24.20
CA GLU A 124 0.64 10.07 23.11
C GLU A 124 -0.06 10.45 21.81
N SER A 125 0.45 11.49 21.15
CA SER A 125 -0.03 11.88 19.81
C SER A 125 0.44 10.94 18.74
N GLY A 126 -0.46 10.60 17.83
CA GLY A 126 -0.22 9.70 16.70
C GLY A 126 -0.21 8.21 17.07
N TRP A 127 0.30 7.40 16.16
CA TRP A 127 0.32 5.93 16.25
C TRP A 127 1.74 5.41 16.17
N ILE A 128 2.11 4.50 17.07
CA ILE A 128 3.41 3.81 17.00
C ILE A 128 3.21 2.46 16.32
N THR A 129 4.00 2.21 15.26
CA THR A 129 4.03 0.96 14.53
C THR A 129 5.46 0.47 14.34
N GLY A 130 5.65 -0.85 14.17
CA GLY A 130 6.96 -1.47 13.97
C GLY A 130 7.19 -1.82 12.50
N ILE A 131 8.41 -1.58 12.01
CA ILE A 131 8.90 -2.16 10.76
C ILE A 131 9.68 -3.41 11.14
N VAL A 132 9.25 -4.56 10.63
CA VAL A 132 9.86 -5.85 10.94
C VAL A 132 10.95 -6.21 9.93
N GLU A 133 11.88 -7.06 10.35
CA GLU A 133 12.91 -7.59 9.48
C GLU A 133 12.30 -8.54 8.44
N PRO A 134 12.77 -8.50 7.17
CA PRO A 134 12.19 -9.30 6.09
C PRO A 134 12.22 -10.82 6.32
N GLU A 135 13.28 -11.33 6.95
CA GLU A 135 13.49 -12.77 7.16
C GLU A 135 13.06 -13.24 8.56
N ASP A 136 12.93 -12.31 9.53
CA ASP A 136 12.52 -12.59 10.90
C ASP A 136 11.49 -11.59 11.41
N ARG A 137 10.22 -11.91 11.25
CA ARG A 137 9.10 -11.08 11.72
C ARG A 137 9.06 -10.85 13.24
N GLY A 138 9.83 -11.59 14.01
CA GLY A 138 10.00 -11.37 15.45
C GLY A 138 10.95 -10.22 15.77
N THR A 139 11.77 -9.78 14.83
CA THR A 139 12.73 -8.70 14.99
C THR A 139 12.18 -7.40 14.43
N ILE A 140 12.19 -6.33 15.24
CA ILE A 140 11.78 -4.98 14.84
C ILE A 140 13.04 -4.20 14.43
N LEU A 141 13.07 -3.73 13.19
CA LEU A 141 14.15 -2.88 12.65
C LEU A 141 14.01 -1.43 13.12
N ALA A 142 12.78 -0.91 13.16
CA ALA A 142 12.48 0.43 13.62
C ALA A 142 11.06 0.52 14.18
N ALA A 143 10.87 1.35 15.21
CA ALA A 143 9.56 1.80 15.67
C ALA A 143 9.32 3.20 15.10
N ILE A 144 8.16 3.41 14.46
CA ILE A 144 7.81 4.65 13.76
C ILE A 144 6.58 5.26 14.39
N ARG A 145 6.60 6.58 14.55
CA ARG A 145 5.43 7.37 14.93
C ARG A 145 4.76 7.92 13.69
N LEU A 146 3.59 7.40 13.35
CA LEU A 146 2.71 7.97 12.34
C LEU A 146 1.98 9.18 12.93
N THR A 147 1.91 10.24 12.14
CA THR A 147 1.35 11.53 12.54
C THR A 147 0.18 11.90 11.61
N PRO A 148 -0.63 12.92 11.94
CA PRO A 148 -1.66 13.40 11.00
C PRO A 148 -1.12 13.88 9.64
N GLU A 149 0.15 14.31 9.58
CA GLU A 149 0.82 14.68 8.32
C GLU A 149 1.30 13.46 7.53
N PHE A 150 1.68 12.38 8.24
CA PHE A 150 2.18 11.12 7.68
C PHE A 150 1.41 9.95 8.30
N PRO A 151 0.10 9.78 7.97
CA PRO A 151 -0.75 8.79 8.61
C PRO A 151 -0.63 7.39 8.02
N ALA A 152 0.06 7.25 6.89
CA ALA A 152 0.08 6.00 6.12
C ALA A 152 1.50 5.45 5.99
N MET A 153 1.63 4.13 6.07
CA MET A 153 2.86 3.38 5.87
C MET A 153 2.58 2.13 5.05
N ALA A 154 3.43 1.88 4.06
CA ALA A 154 3.40 0.63 3.29
C ALA A 154 4.81 0.04 3.19
N THR A 155 4.87 -1.29 3.16
CA THR A 155 6.12 -2.03 3.03
C THR A 155 6.01 -3.04 1.91
N SER A 156 6.87 -2.88 0.90
CA SER A 156 7.04 -3.84 -0.19
C SER A 156 8.33 -4.62 0.00
N GLY A 157 8.30 -5.91 -0.32
CA GLY A 157 9.47 -6.76 -0.21
C GLY A 157 9.29 -8.09 -0.92
N SER A 158 10.39 -8.78 -1.12
CA SER A 158 10.41 -10.09 -1.76
C SER A 158 9.93 -11.24 -0.87
N ALA A 159 9.78 -10.98 0.45
CA ALA A 159 9.47 -12.03 1.43
C ALA A 159 7.96 -12.29 1.60
N GLU A 160 7.08 -11.34 1.25
CA GLU A 160 5.66 -11.44 1.66
C GLU A 160 4.74 -12.14 0.65
N ARG A 161 5.02 -12.13 -0.65
CA ARG A 161 4.09 -12.65 -1.68
C ARG A 161 4.77 -13.37 -2.85
N GLY A 162 6.04 -13.73 -2.77
CA GLY A 162 6.76 -14.30 -3.90
C GLY A 162 7.08 -13.24 -4.98
N GLU A 163 7.30 -13.67 -6.24
CA GLU A 163 7.70 -12.78 -7.34
C GLU A 163 6.51 -12.00 -7.93
N HIS A 164 5.85 -11.15 -7.12
CA HIS A 164 4.75 -10.28 -7.61
C HIS A 164 5.23 -8.89 -8.03
N ILE A 165 6.46 -8.52 -7.72
CA ILE A 165 7.05 -7.27 -8.17
C ILE A 165 8.01 -7.60 -9.31
N TRP A 166 7.67 -7.13 -10.51
CA TRP A 166 8.51 -7.34 -11.68
C TRP A 166 9.61 -6.30 -11.70
N LEU A 167 10.84 -6.78 -11.58
CA LEU A 167 12.00 -5.92 -11.75
C LEU A 167 12.03 -5.35 -13.17
N ARG A 168 12.45 -4.11 -13.31
CA ARG A 168 12.76 -3.55 -14.63
C ARG A 168 13.80 -4.43 -15.32
N PRO A 169 13.70 -4.61 -16.66
CA PRO A 169 14.79 -5.22 -17.42
C PRO A 169 16.11 -4.53 -17.07
N GLU A 170 17.15 -5.29 -16.77
CA GLU A 170 18.48 -4.80 -16.37
C GLU A 170 18.62 -4.32 -14.91
N THR A 171 17.55 -4.29 -14.09
CA THR A 171 17.68 -3.98 -12.66
C THR A 171 18.12 -5.22 -11.89
N THR A 172 19.23 -5.14 -11.18
CA THR A 172 19.58 -6.12 -10.15
C THR A 172 18.73 -5.87 -8.91
N LYS A 173 18.44 -6.90 -8.14
CA LYS A 173 17.70 -6.78 -6.88
C LYS A 173 18.57 -6.05 -5.84
N GLU A 174 18.43 -4.73 -5.78
CA GLU A 174 19.21 -3.88 -4.88
C GLU A 174 18.62 -3.80 -3.48
N PHE A 175 17.29 -3.99 -3.35
CA PHE A 175 16.59 -3.99 -2.07
C PHE A 175 15.75 -5.25 -1.90
N VAL A 176 15.72 -5.78 -0.67
CA VAL A 176 14.85 -6.88 -0.27
C VAL A 176 13.57 -6.37 0.40
N GLN A 177 13.62 -5.13 0.94
CA GLN A 177 12.47 -4.45 1.54
C GLN A 177 12.58 -2.94 1.32
N ALA A 178 11.44 -2.30 1.05
CA ALA A 178 11.28 -0.86 1.04
C ALA A 178 10.04 -0.49 1.83
N THR A 179 10.19 0.39 2.82
CA THR A 179 9.09 0.96 3.59
C THR A 179 8.98 2.43 3.26
N VAL A 180 7.79 2.86 2.88
CA VAL A 180 7.45 4.26 2.59
C VAL A 180 6.37 4.73 3.53
N ILE A 181 6.54 5.93 4.08
CA ILE A 181 5.57 6.62 4.93
C ILE A 181 5.18 7.92 4.21
N ALA A 182 3.89 8.13 4.03
CA ALA A 182 3.34 9.20 3.21
C ALA A 182 2.08 9.82 3.85
N ASP A 183 1.57 10.86 3.20
CA ASP A 183 0.31 11.53 3.56
C ASP A 183 -0.93 10.71 3.20
N ASP A 184 -0.80 9.73 2.29
CA ASP A 184 -1.85 8.78 1.95
C ASP A 184 -1.29 7.38 1.64
N ILE A 185 -2.15 6.38 1.75
CA ILE A 185 -1.77 4.97 1.63
C ILE A 185 -1.47 4.57 0.18
N MET A 186 -2.11 5.21 -0.81
CA MET A 186 -1.84 4.95 -2.23
C MET A 186 -0.41 5.37 -2.59
N THR A 187 -0.02 6.56 -2.17
CA THR A 187 1.35 7.07 -2.33
C THR A 187 2.36 6.15 -1.65
N ALA A 188 2.10 5.73 -0.42
CA ALA A 188 3.00 4.84 0.31
C ALA A 188 3.18 3.48 -0.39
N ASP A 189 2.09 2.81 -0.77
CA ASP A 189 2.10 1.46 -1.36
C ASP A 189 2.75 1.43 -2.75
N VAL A 190 2.33 2.35 -3.63
CA VAL A 190 2.87 2.45 -4.98
C VAL A 190 4.36 2.78 -4.98
N LEU A 191 4.79 3.73 -4.13
CA LEU A 191 6.19 4.12 -4.10
C LEU A 191 7.09 3.05 -3.46
N ALA A 192 6.61 2.32 -2.45
CA ALA A 192 7.33 1.17 -1.89
C ALA A 192 7.54 0.08 -2.96
N THR A 193 6.50 -0.22 -3.74
CA THR A 193 6.57 -1.18 -4.86
C THR A 193 7.53 -0.69 -5.96
N ALA A 194 7.46 0.59 -6.33
CA ALA A 194 8.33 1.17 -7.34
C ALA A 194 9.81 1.12 -6.95
N ILE A 195 10.15 1.38 -5.67
CA ILE A 195 11.53 1.29 -5.17
C ILE A 195 12.08 -0.12 -5.31
N ILE A 196 11.30 -1.14 -4.95
CA ILE A 196 11.72 -2.55 -5.11
C ILE A 196 11.93 -2.90 -6.58
N ALA A 197 11.04 -2.43 -7.46
CA ALA A 197 11.10 -2.74 -8.90
C ALA A 197 12.24 -2.02 -9.63
N GLY A 198 12.59 -0.80 -9.22
CA GLY A 198 13.50 0.08 -9.95
C GLY A 198 14.82 0.41 -9.24
N GLY A 199 15.04 -0.09 -8.02
CA GLY A 199 16.29 0.04 -7.27
C GLY A 199 16.65 1.47 -6.87
N GLN A 200 17.96 1.73 -6.72
CA GLN A 200 18.49 3.00 -6.20
C GLN A 200 18.09 4.20 -7.07
N ALA A 201 18.09 4.06 -8.38
CA ALA A 201 17.71 5.15 -9.27
C ALA A 201 16.27 5.62 -9.03
N THR A 202 15.35 4.67 -8.77
CA THR A 202 13.96 4.98 -8.44
C THR A 202 13.84 5.55 -7.02
N LEU A 203 14.61 5.06 -6.05
CA LEU A 203 14.68 5.64 -4.71
C LEU A 203 15.11 7.11 -4.76
N ASP A 204 16.15 7.43 -5.55
CA ASP A 204 16.63 8.81 -5.72
C ASP A 204 15.57 9.70 -6.37
N LEU A 205 14.90 9.21 -7.43
CA LEU A 205 13.82 9.93 -8.09
C LEU A 205 12.66 10.20 -7.13
N ILE A 206 12.23 9.20 -6.35
CA ILE A 206 11.13 9.32 -5.40
C ILE A 206 11.45 10.31 -4.30
N THR A 207 12.63 10.20 -3.68
CA THR A 207 13.01 11.10 -2.57
C THR A 207 13.23 12.54 -3.00
N GLN A 208 13.49 12.78 -4.30
CA GLN A 208 13.58 14.14 -4.88
C GLN A 208 12.22 14.74 -5.21
N ASN A 209 11.25 13.94 -5.64
CA ASN A 209 9.98 14.44 -6.18
C ASN A 209 8.80 14.32 -5.21
N PHE A 210 8.88 13.46 -4.19
CA PHE A 210 7.82 13.22 -3.23
C PHE A 210 8.25 13.55 -1.80
N ALA A 211 7.31 14.12 -1.04
CA ALA A 211 7.54 14.46 0.36
C ALA A 211 7.32 13.23 1.27
N VAL A 212 8.09 12.16 1.08
CA VAL A 212 7.92 10.88 1.78
C VAL A 212 9.10 10.54 2.69
N ALA A 213 8.84 9.78 3.75
CA ALA A 213 9.86 9.12 4.55
C ALA A 213 10.09 7.70 4.02
N VAL A 214 11.36 7.33 3.83
CA VAL A 214 11.72 6.05 3.20
C VAL A 214 12.81 5.36 4.00
N MET A 215 12.65 4.05 4.20
CA MET A 215 13.70 3.13 4.65
C MET A 215 13.77 1.92 3.70
N THR A 216 14.98 1.52 3.33
CA THR A 216 15.24 0.31 2.53
C THR A 216 16.18 -0.63 3.24
N VAL A 217 16.02 -1.93 2.92
CA VAL A 217 16.91 -3.01 3.38
C VAL A 217 17.57 -3.63 2.16
N ALA A 218 18.90 -3.62 2.10
CA ALA A 218 19.66 -4.28 1.05
C ALA A 218 19.78 -5.80 1.31
N PRO A 219 20.17 -6.60 0.30
CA PRO A 219 20.32 -8.06 0.46
C PRO A 219 21.35 -8.49 1.51
N ASP A 220 22.31 -7.64 1.85
CA ASP A 220 23.31 -7.87 2.90
C ASP A 220 22.84 -7.40 4.29
N GLY A 221 21.58 -6.93 4.41
CA GLY A 221 21.00 -6.40 5.63
C GLY A 221 21.31 -4.92 5.90
N ALA A 222 22.05 -4.23 5.01
CA ALA A 222 22.34 -2.82 5.19
C ALA A 222 21.05 -1.98 5.10
N LEU A 223 20.90 -1.06 6.07
CA LEU A 223 19.76 -0.16 6.15
C LEU A 223 20.12 1.21 5.57
N GLN A 224 19.25 1.73 4.73
CA GLN A 224 19.31 3.11 4.24
C GLN A 224 17.99 3.81 4.57
N ALA A 225 18.07 5.03 5.12
CA ALA A 225 16.89 5.84 5.45
C ALA A 225 17.16 7.31 5.14
N ASN A 226 16.14 8.01 4.63
CA ASN A 226 16.24 9.45 4.40
C ASN A 226 16.05 10.24 5.72
N ALA A 227 16.35 11.55 5.69
CA ALA A 227 16.25 12.40 6.87
C ALA A 227 14.82 12.43 7.46
N LYS A 228 13.81 12.50 6.59
CA LYS A 228 12.41 12.54 7.01
C LYS A 228 12.00 11.26 7.77
N PHE A 229 12.50 10.10 7.37
CA PHE A 229 12.28 8.85 8.11
C PHE A 229 12.87 8.91 9.53
N GLN A 230 14.08 9.48 9.67
CA GLN A 230 14.74 9.60 10.97
C GLN A 230 13.96 10.51 11.95
N GLU A 231 13.22 11.49 11.43
CA GLU A 231 12.36 12.38 12.23
C GLU A 231 11.13 11.63 12.80
N LEU A 232 10.66 10.58 12.13
CA LEU A 232 9.51 9.78 12.52
C LEU A 232 9.86 8.59 13.43
N VAL A 233 11.14 8.29 13.65
CA VAL A 233 11.56 7.20 14.54
C VAL A 233 11.08 7.49 15.96
N ALA A 234 10.28 6.57 16.53
CA ALA A 234 9.84 6.65 17.90
C ALA A 234 11.03 6.46 18.86
N ARG A 235 11.11 7.32 19.86
CA ARG A 235 12.18 7.29 20.88
C ARG A 235 11.66 6.75 22.19
#